data_c56fd3eb795facd2716b4d46b8be74a8
#
_entry.id   c56fd3eb795facd2716b4d46b8be74a8
#
_cell.length_a   1.000
_cell.length_b   1.000
_cell.length_c   1.000
_cell.angle_alpha   90.00
_cell.angle_beta   90.00
_cell.angle_gamma   90.00
#
_symmetry.space_group_name_H-M   'P 1'
#
loop_
_entity.id
_entity.type
_entity.pdbx_description
1 polymer ?
#
loop_
_entity_poly.entity_id
_entity_poly.type
_entity_poly.pdbx_seq_one_letter_code
_entity_poly.pdbx_strand_id
1 'polypeptide(L)'
;MKLHANARTCPKSRELMARRVLEGGWSLAAAGEAAGVSVVTARKWVRRAAAGESLEDRSSAPRRMPTRTPRRLVEAIAALRRLRMTAGEIAELLTMALSTVSLWLKRIGLGRCSRLEPPEPANRYERRRPGELVHVDIKQLGRISARGAGHRMVGHRGSQISTHRDGKHYRPTGFEYVHVMVDDHSRLAYAEVLDALSAQAAIGFLHRALAWFAERGVRVERVMTDNGSAYVSHAHRQALRELGIRHLTTRPYRPRTNGKAERFIQTLLNEWAYARVYGSSQERTDQLQPWLERYNYRRPHGSLGHQPPATRINNLIGNYT
;
A
#
# COMPACT_ATOMS: atom_id res chain seq x y z
N MET A 1 -7.73 33.49 6.31
CA MET A 1 -7.37 34.54 5.34
C MET A 1 -6.25 34.01 4.45
N LYS A 2 -6.44 33.96 3.12
CA LYS A 2 -5.38 33.56 2.17
C LYS A 2 -4.94 34.82 1.43
N LEU A 3 -3.79 35.36 1.80
CA LEU A 3 -3.13 36.39 1.02
C LEU A 3 -2.46 35.75 -0.19
N HIS A 4 -2.48 36.43 -1.33
CA HIS A 4 -1.71 36.01 -2.49
C HIS A 4 -0.21 36.01 -2.14
N ALA A 5 0.54 34.96 -2.54
CA ALA A 5 1.96 34.81 -2.17
C ALA A 5 2.83 36.04 -2.53
N ASN A 6 2.46 36.78 -3.58
CA ASN A 6 3.15 37.97 -4.04
C ASN A 6 2.45 39.30 -3.62
N ALA A 7 1.53 39.26 -2.66
CA ALA A 7 0.87 40.45 -2.20
C ALA A 7 1.83 41.31 -1.36
N ARG A 8 2.17 42.52 -1.83
CA ARG A 8 3.02 43.46 -1.10
C ARG A 8 2.33 44.11 0.11
N THR A 9 1.01 44.02 0.21
CA THR A 9 0.21 44.58 1.28
C THR A 9 -0.79 43.59 1.83
N CYS A 10 -0.93 43.58 3.16
CA CYS A 10 -2.00 42.84 3.86
C CYS A 10 -3.18 43.80 4.19
N PRO A 11 -4.36 43.29 4.60
CA PRO A 11 -5.49 44.12 4.95
C PRO A 11 -5.16 45.23 5.98
N LYS A 12 -4.37 44.92 7.00
CA LYS A 12 -3.93 45.92 8.01
C LYS A 12 -3.06 47.05 7.41
N SER A 13 -2.12 46.72 6.50
CA SER A 13 -1.31 47.74 5.85
C SER A 13 -2.11 48.59 4.86
N ARG A 14 -3.14 48.00 4.23
CA ARG A 14 -4.09 48.73 3.38
C ARG A 14 -4.97 49.67 4.18
N GLU A 15 -5.42 49.26 5.34
CA GLU A 15 -6.13 50.11 6.31
C GLU A 15 -5.27 51.26 6.82
N LEU A 16 -4.05 50.96 7.23
CA LEU A 16 -3.12 52.00 7.66
C LEU A 16 -2.84 53.06 6.57
N MET A 17 -2.64 52.57 5.33
CA MET A 17 -2.43 53.44 4.16
C MET A 17 -3.66 54.33 3.90
N ALA A 18 -4.87 53.74 3.97
CA ALA A 18 -6.11 54.47 3.79
C ALA A 18 -6.32 55.52 4.90
N ARG A 19 -6.09 55.16 6.17
CA ARG A 19 -6.19 56.07 7.31
C ARG A 19 -5.21 57.25 7.23
N ARG A 20 -3.97 57.02 6.80
CA ARG A 20 -2.98 58.08 6.60
C ARG A 20 -3.47 59.12 5.57
N VAL A 21 -4.13 58.71 4.52
CA VAL A 21 -4.65 59.63 3.50
C VAL A 21 -5.94 60.28 3.94
N LEU A 22 -6.91 59.53 4.47
CA LEU A 22 -8.25 60.00 4.77
C LEU A 22 -8.32 60.85 6.03
N GLU A 23 -7.53 60.50 7.04
CA GLU A 23 -7.51 61.17 8.36
C GLU A 23 -6.22 61.95 8.60
N GLY A 24 -5.08 61.45 8.13
CA GLY A 24 -3.77 62.02 8.36
C GLY A 24 -3.30 63.07 7.35
N GLY A 25 -4.11 63.35 6.30
CA GLY A 25 -3.79 64.37 5.29
C GLY A 25 -2.61 64.02 4.36
N TRP A 26 -2.19 62.76 4.33
CA TRP A 26 -1.07 62.33 3.48
C TRP A 26 -1.48 62.33 1.99
N SER A 27 -0.51 62.71 1.12
CA SER A 27 -0.72 62.49 -0.31
C SER A 27 -0.75 61.01 -0.67
N LEU A 28 -1.45 60.65 -1.74
CA LEU A 28 -1.47 59.27 -2.27
C LEU A 28 -0.08 58.75 -2.65
N ALA A 29 0.80 59.67 -3.07
CA ALA A 29 2.19 59.33 -3.40
C ALA A 29 2.98 58.94 -2.14
N ALA A 30 2.94 59.75 -1.12
CA ALA A 30 3.64 59.49 0.15
C ALA A 30 3.12 58.23 0.84
N ALA A 31 1.80 57.99 0.85
CA ALA A 31 1.19 56.80 1.43
C ALA A 31 1.54 55.54 0.63
N GLY A 32 1.63 55.61 -0.71
CA GLY A 32 2.05 54.51 -1.57
C GLY A 32 3.51 54.16 -1.39
N GLU A 33 4.39 55.17 -1.36
CA GLU A 33 5.83 55.00 -1.10
C GLU A 33 6.09 54.33 0.25
N ALA A 34 5.48 54.84 1.32
CA ALA A 34 5.57 54.26 2.66
C ALA A 34 5.06 52.84 2.80
N ALA A 35 4.18 52.39 1.89
CA ALA A 35 3.66 51.03 1.81
C ALA A 35 4.35 50.16 0.75
N GLY A 36 5.35 50.68 0.06
CA GLY A 36 6.07 49.97 -1.01
C GLY A 36 5.21 49.65 -2.23
N VAL A 37 4.17 50.46 -2.53
CA VAL A 37 3.26 50.23 -3.65
C VAL A 37 3.15 51.48 -4.53
N SER A 38 2.69 51.28 -5.79
CA SER A 38 2.46 52.41 -6.69
C SER A 38 1.28 53.29 -6.25
N VAL A 39 1.29 54.52 -6.67
CA VAL A 39 0.21 55.53 -6.44
C VAL A 39 -1.15 54.98 -6.90
N VAL A 40 -1.16 54.24 -8.00
CA VAL A 40 -2.39 53.61 -8.54
C VAL A 40 -2.94 52.57 -7.56
N THR A 41 -2.05 51.78 -6.95
CA THR A 41 -2.43 50.78 -5.93
C THR A 41 -2.91 51.48 -4.66
N ALA A 42 -2.23 52.56 -4.21
CA ALA A 42 -2.64 53.35 -3.06
C ALA A 42 -4.04 53.94 -3.29
N ARG A 43 -4.26 54.60 -4.43
CA ARG A 43 -5.58 55.12 -4.83
C ARG A 43 -6.69 54.08 -4.81
N LYS A 44 -6.41 52.89 -5.31
CA LYS A 44 -7.38 51.76 -5.30
C LYS A 44 -7.83 51.44 -3.87
N TRP A 45 -6.89 51.28 -2.97
CA TRP A 45 -7.20 50.87 -1.59
C TRP A 45 -7.84 51.98 -0.78
N VAL A 46 -7.38 53.22 -0.93
CA VAL A 46 -7.99 54.42 -0.29
C VAL A 46 -9.44 54.58 -0.76
N ARG A 47 -9.71 54.45 -2.07
CA ARG A 47 -11.07 54.55 -2.60
C ARG A 47 -11.98 53.45 -2.04
N ARG A 48 -11.49 52.22 -1.89
CA ARG A 48 -12.23 51.12 -1.30
C ARG A 48 -12.53 51.36 0.18
N ALA A 49 -11.56 51.83 0.93
CA ALA A 49 -11.74 52.19 2.32
C ALA A 49 -12.76 53.32 2.50
N ALA A 50 -12.66 54.41 1.70
CA ALA A 50 -13.63 55.51 1.71
C ALA A 50 -15.05 55.08 1.39
N ALA A 51 -15.21 54.03 0.54
CA ALA A 51 -16.50 53.46 0.21
C ALA A 51 -16.99 52.39 1.21
N GLY A 52 -16.29 52.15 2.33
CA GLY A 52 -16.62 51.13 3.34
C GLY A 52 -16.50 49.69 2.79
N GLU A 53 -15.79 49.48 1.68
CA GLU A 53 -15.61 48.17 1.09
C GLU A 53 -14.52 47.38 1.82
N SER A 54 -14.65 46.04 1.82
CA SER A 54 -13.64 45.12 2.37
C SER A 54 -12.27 45.37 1.73
N LEU A 55 -11.23 45.45 2.54
CA LEU A 55 -9.83 45.56 2.10
C LEU A 55 -9.15 44.22 1.86
N GLU A 56 -9.89 43.14 1.91
CA GLU A 56 -9.41 41.79 1.54
C GLU A 56 -9.26 41.65 0.03
N ASP A 57 -8.45 40.66 -0.36
CA ASP A 57 -8.30 40.31 -1.78
C ASP A 57 -9.58 39.74 -2.33
N ARG A 58 -10.03 40.26 -3.47
CA ARG A 58 -11.16 39.69 -4.19
C ARG A 58 -10.71 38.46 -4.97
N SER A 59 -11.61 37.47 -5.13
CA SER A 59 -11.36 36.32 -5.99
C SER A 59 -10.99 36.76 -7.40
N SER A 60 -9.88 36.22 -7.93
CA SER A 60 -9.46 36.39 -9.31
C SER A 60 -10.16 35.40 -10.27
N ALA A 61 -11.02 34.52 -9.74
CA ALA A 61 -11.75 33.59 -10.56
C ALA A 61 -12.70 34.33 -11.54
N PRO A 62 -12.73 33.96 -12.81
CA PRO A 62 -13.63 34.58 -13.78
C PRO A 62 -15.10 34.37 -13.36
N ARG A 63 -15.88 35.45 -13.41
CA ARG A 63 -17.33 35.40 -13.10
C ARG A 63 -18.14 34.65 -14.14
N ARG A 64 -17.67 34.60 -15.39
CA ARG A 64 -18.24 33.83 -16.50
C ARG A 64 -17.22 32.82 -17.00
N MET A 65 -17.64 31.59 -17.13
CA MET A 65 -16.85 30.47 -17.69
C MET A 65 -17.69 29.80 -18.80
N PRO A 66 -17.73 30.39 -20.03
CA PRO A 66 -18.57 29.87 -21.12
C PRO A 66 -18.27 28.41 -21.48
N THR A 67 -17.01 28.00 -21.35
CA THR A 67 -16.51 26.64 -21.66
C THR A 67 -16.64 25.65 -20.51
N ARG A 68 -17.24 26.05 -19.40
CA ARG A 68 -17.44 25.15 -18.25
C ARG A 68 -18.40 24.03 -18.65
N THR A 69 -18.00 22.78 -18.47
CA THR A 69 -18.87 21.63 -18.64
C THR A 69 -20.13 21.77 -17.79
N PRO A 70 -21.32 21.74 -18.37
CA PRO A 70 -22.58 21.85 -17.61
C PRO A 70 -22.69 20.76 -16.54
N ARG A 71 -23.28 21.09 -15.40
CA ARG A 71 -23.43 20.16 -14.28
C ARG A 71 -24.17 18.88 -14.68
N ARG A 72 -25.21 19.00 -15.51
CA ARG A 72 -25.95 17.85 -16.07
C ARG A 72 -25.07 16.82 -16.78
N LEU A 73 -24.04 17.29 -17.54
CA LEU A 73 -23.11 16.40 -18.23
C LEU A 73 -22.14 15.72 -17.24
N VAL A 74 -21.73 16.40 -16.19
CA VAL A 74 -20.91 15.80 -15.11
C VAL A 74 -21.69 14.72 -14.38
N GLU A 75 -22.97 14.95 -14.10
CA GLU A 75 -23.88 13.97 -13.48
C GLU A 75 -24.11 12.77 -14.43
N ALA A 76 -24.29 13.00 -15.73
CA ALA A 76 -24.38 11.93 -16.73
C ALA A 76 -23.09 11.09 -16.79
N ILE A 77 -21.92 11.72 -16.80
CA ILE A 77 -20.62 11.02 -16.73
C ILE A 77 -20.56 10.13 -15.50
N ALA A 78 -20.99 10.63 -14.33
CA ALA A 78 -20.98 9.87 -13.08
C ALA A 78 -21.96 8.69 -13.14
N ALA A 79 -23.16 8.88 -13.68
CA ALA A 79 -24.17 7.84 -13.81
C ALA A 79 -23.70 6.71 -14.74
N LEU A 80 -23.21 7.06 -15.94
CA LEU A 80 -22.69 6.09 -16.91
C LEU A 80 -21.48 5.33 -16.37
N ARG A 81 -20.61 6.01 -15.61
CA ARG A 81 -19.47 5.34 -14.94
C ARG A 81 -19.91 4.33 -13.91
N ARG A 82 -21.00 4.60 -13.15
CA ARG A 82 -21.58 3.63 -12.21
C ARG A 82 -22.16 2.40 -12.89
N LEU A 83 -22.58 2.53 -14.15
CA LEU A 83 -22.92 1.39 -15.03
C LEU A 83 -21.69 0.68 -15.60
N ARG A 84 -20.49 0.96 -15.08
CA ARG A 84 -19.19 0.36 -15.43
C ARG A 84 -18.68 0.72 -16.85
N MET A 85 -19.26 1.70 -17.52
CA MET A 85 -18.76 2.15 -18.82
C MET A 85 -17.34 2.72 -18.70
N THR A 86 -16.53 2.48 -19.72
CA THR A 86 -15.19 3.06 -19.83
C THR A 86 -15.27 4.56 -20.15
N ALA A 87 -14.17 5.28 -19.91
CA ALA A 87 -14.13 6.71 -20.28
C ALA A 87 -14.31 6.94 -21.77
N GLY A 88 -13.88 6.00 -22.64
CA GLY A 88 -14.05 6.05 -24.08
C GLY A 88 -15.52 5.92 -24.48
N GLU A 89 -16.22 4.90 -24.00
CA GLU A 89 -17.65 4.68 -24.25
C GLU A 89 -18.50 5.86 -23.76
N ILE A 90 -18.17 6.45 -22.60
CA ILE A 90 -18.85 7.64 -22.08
C ILE A 90 -18.60 8.85 -23.00
N ALA A 91 -17.38 9.02 -23.48
CA ALA A 91 -17.01 10.11 -24.37
C ALA A 91 -17.76 10.02 -25.72
N GLU A 92 -17.84 8.82 -26.26
CA GLU A 92 -18.59 8.52 -27.50
C GLU A 92 -20.09 8.78 -27.30
N LEU A 93 -20.69 8.20 -26.26
CA LEU A 93 -22.13 8.33 -25.97
C LEU A 93 -22.57 9.78 -25.71
N LEU A 94 -21.75 10.57 -25.02
CA LEU A 94 -22.06 11.98 -24.72
C LEU A 94 -21.52 12.96 -25.77
N THR A 95 -20.90 12.46 -26.82
CA THR A 95 -20.25 13.29 -27.87
C THR A 95 -19.29 14.31 -27.26
N MET A 96 -18.47 13.86 -26.32
CA MET A 96 -17.51 14.69 -25.58
C MET A 96 -16.08 14.25 -25.86
N ALA A 97 -15.12 15.17 -25.72
CA ALA A 97 -13.71 14.81 -25.77
C ALA A 97 -13.34 13.85 -24.63
N LEU A 98 -12.62 12.76 -24.93
CA LEU A 98 -12.15 11.78 -23.96
C LEU A 98 -11.35 12.42 -22.81
N SER A 99 -10.55 13.45 -23.10
CA SER A 99 -9.80 14.22 -22.13
C SER A 99 -10.70 14.90 -21.10
N THR A 100 -11.83 15.46 -21.55
CA THR A 100 -12.83 16.11 -20.68
C THR A 100 -13.52 15.09 -19.77
N VAL A 101 -13.94 13.94 -20.32
CA VAL A 101 -14.56 12.86 -19.54
C VAL A 101 -13.56 12.33 -18.51
N SER A 102 -12.34 12.03 -18.92
CA SER A 102 -11.28 11.54 -18.02
C SER A 102 -10.96 12.53 -16.89
N LEU A 103 -10.91 13.83 -17.21
CA LEU A 103 -10.69 14.89 -16.24
C LEU A 103 -11.81 14.93 -15.18
N TRP A 104 -13.08 14.87 -15.64
CA TRP A 104 -14.22 14.86 -14.73
C TRP A 104 -14.27 13.60 -13.89
N LEU A 105 -14.07 12.42 -14.48
CA LEU A 105 -13.99 11.17 -13.73
C LEU A 105 -12.92 11.22 -12.63
N LYS A 106 -11.76 11.83 -12.93
CA LYS A 106 -10.71 12.04 -11.91
C LYS A 106 -11.17 12.99 -10.80
N ARG A 107 -11.79 14.13 -11.16
CA ARG A 107 -12.26 15.16 -10.21
C ARG A 107 -13.33 14.66 -9.26
N ILE A 108 -14.26 13.83 -9.77
CA ILE A 108 -15.35 13.25 -8.96
C ILE A 108 -14.95 11.92 -8.26
N GLY A 109 -13.67 11.51 -8.35
CA GLY A 109 -13.17 10.33 -7.67
C GLY A 109 -13.48 8.98 -8.36
N LEU A 110 -14.08 8.99 -9.55
CA LEU A 110 -14.51 7.80 -10.30
C LEU A 110 -13.54 7.39 -11.42
N GLY A 111 -12.29 7.86 -11.38
CA GLY A 111 -11.28 7.58 -12.42
C GLY A 111 -10.94 6.10 -12.59
N ARG A 112 -11.12 5.27 -11.57
CA ARG A 112 -10.91 3.82 -11.63
C ARG A 112 -12.22 3.08 -11.32
N CYS A 113 -12.56 2.07 -12.12
CA CYS A 113 -13.75 1.23 -11.89
C CYS A 113 -13.73 0.52 -10.52
N SER A 114 -12.55 0.18 -10.01
CA SER A 114 -12.39 -0.39 -8.67
C SER A 114 -12.80 0.53 -7.51
N ARG A 115 -13.05 1.83 -7.78
CA ARG A 115 -13.55 2.79 -6.79
C ARG A 115 -15.07 2.93 -6.79
N LEU A 116 -15.76 2.24 -7.70
CA LEU A 116 -17.23 2.25 -7.76
C LEU A 116 -17.86 1.47 -6.61
N GLU A 117 -17.13 0.50 -6.11
CA GLU A 117 -17.53 -0.25 -4.92
C GLU A 117 -16.64 0.18 -3.75
N PRO A 118 -17.22 0.55 -2.61
CA PRO A 118 -16.41 0.71 -1.42
C PRO A 118 -15.69 -0.62 -1.17
N PRO A 119 -14.37 -0.61 -0.84
CA PRO A 119 -13.70 -1.82 -0.45
C PRO A 119 -14.49 -2.42 0.72
N GLU A 120 -14.80 -3.73 0.64
CA GLU A 120 -15.39 -4.43 1.78
C GLU A 120 -14.54 -4.09 3.02
N PRO A 121 -15.18 -3.71 4.14
CA PRO A 121 -14.44 -3.44 5.35
C PRO A 121 -13.55 -4.66 5.62
N ALA A 122 -12.26 -4.39 5.80
CA ALA A 122 -11.31 -5.46 6.10
C ALA A 122 -11.80 -6.16 7.38
N ASN A 123 -12.24 -7.40 7.24
CA ASN A 123 -12.61 -8.21 8.40
C ASN A 123 -11.32 -8.54 9.15
N ARG A 124 -10.90 -7.60 10.00
CA ARG A 124 -9.70 -7.71 10.82
C ARG A 124 -10.05 -8.60 12.01
N TYR A 125 -10.00 -9.91 11.81
CA TYR A 125 -9.99 -10.82 12.95
C TYR A 125 -8.55 -11.09 13.39
N GLU A 126 -8.37 -11.20 14.68
CA GLU A 126 -7.15 -11.66 15.33
C GLU A 126 -7.55 -12.68 16.39
N ARG A 127 -6.85 -13.81 16.43
CA ARG A 127 -7.08 -14.81 17.45
C ARG A 127 -6.57 -14.30 18.82
N ARG A 128 -7.13 -14.84 19.87
CA ARG A 128 -6.88 -14.32 21.23
C ARG A 128 -5.53 -14.72 21.78
N ARG A 129 -4.98 -15.85 21.34
CA ARG A 129 -3.73 -16.43 21.86
C ARG A 129 -2.89 -17.02 20.72
N PRO A 130 -1.55 -17.07 20.92
CA PRO A 130 -0.65 -17.75 20.00
C PRO A 130 -1.00 -19.23 19.85
N GLY A 131 -0.82 -19.76 18.63
CA GLY A 131 -1.08 -21.15 18.30
C GLY A 131 -2.55 -21.50 18.02
N GLU A 132 -3.51 -20.65 18.40
CA GLU A 132 -4.93 -20.90 18.11
C GLU A 132 -5.21 -21.06 16.61
N LEU A 133 -4.47 -20.35 15.78
CA LEU A 133 -4.50 -20.44 14.33
C LEU A 133 -3.16 -20.03 13.74
N VAL A 134 -2.61 -20.85 12.88
CA VAL A 134 -1.47 -20.49 12.03
C VAL A 134 -1.88 -20.49 10.57
N HIS A 135 -1.30 -19.56 9.80
CA HIS A 135 -1.48 -19.44 8.37
C HIS A 135 -0.28 -20.06 7.66
N VAL A 136 -0.54 -20.95 6.72
CA VAL A 136 0.50 -21.63 5.93
C VAL A 136 0.31 -21.29 4.46
N ASP A 137 1.41 -21.03 3.77
CA ASP A 137 1.42 -20.71 2.35
C ASP A 137 2.76 -21.09 1.71
N ILE A 138 2.80 -21.16 0.39
CA ILE A 138 4.01 -21.48 -0.38
C ILE A 138 4.25 -20.39 -1.43
N LYS A 139 5.44 -19.81 -1.40
CA LYS A 139 5.86 -18.84 -2.41
C LYS A 139 6.89 -19.43 -3.34
N GLN A 140 6.52 -19.51 -4.63
CA GLN A 140 7.44 -19.89 -5.68
C GLN A 140 8.42 -18.74 -5.98
N LEU A 141 9.72 -19.05 -5.96
CA LEU A 141 10.81 -18.16 -6.36
C LEU A 141 11.60 -18.77 -7.53
N GLY A 142 11.98 -17.94 -8.49
CA GLY A 142 12.93 -18.39 -9.50
C GLY A 142 14.31 -18.66 -8.89
N ARG A 143 14.95 -19.74 -9.32
CA ARG A 143 16.33 -20.05 -8.94
C ARG A 143 17.31 -19.03 -9.55
N ILE A 144 18.38 -18.78 -8.85
CA ILE A 144 19.49 -17.94 -9.28
C ILE A 144 20.60 -18.89 -9.74
N SER A 145 21.02 -18.77 -11.00
CA SER A 145 22.11 -19.60 -11.54
C SER A 145 23.45 -19.15 -10.98
N ALA A 146 24.27 -20.09 -10.57
CA ALA A 146 25.66 -19.84 -10.16
C ALA A 146 26.55 -19.23 -11.29
N ARG A 147 26.07 -19.27 -12.54
CA ARG A 147 26.74 -18.64 -13.70
C ARG A 147 26.32 -17.19 -13.93
N GLY A 148 25.68 -16.53 -12.95
CA GLY A 148 25.28 -15.12 -13.03
C GLY A 148 24.06 -14.84 -13.91
N ALA A 149 23.53 -15.84 -14.62
CA ALA A 149 22.29 -15.72 -15.35
C ALA A 149 21.10 -16.00 -14.41
N GLY A 150 20.20 -15.07 -14.25
CA GLY A 150 18.96 -15.27 -13.50
C GLY A 150 18.89 -14.62 -12.12
N HIS A 151 19.93 -13.95 -11.63
CA HIS A 151 19.81 -13.14 -10.43
C HIS A 151 18.98 -11.88 -10.70
N ARG A 152 18.30 -11.39 -9.67
CA ARG A 152 17.46 -10.22 -9.80
C ARG A 152 18.14 -8.97 -9.28
N MET A 153 17.94 -7.88 -10.01
CA MET A 153 18.28 -6.56 -9.51
C MET A 153 17.38 -6.18 -8.33
N VAL A 154 17.93 -5.42 -7.40
CA VAL A 154 17.19 -4.86 -6.24
C VAL A 154 15.94 -4.14 -6.74
N GLY A 155 14.80 -4.45 -6.13
CA GLY A 155 13.53 -3.79 -6.43
C GLY A 155 12.79 -4.25 -7.68
N HIS A 156 13.35 -5.16 -8.49
CA HIS A 156 12.69 -5.65 -9.71
C HIS A 156 12.19 -7.09 -9.56
N ARG A 157 10.89 -7.28 -9.83
CA ARG A 157 10.30 -8.59 -10.10
C ARG A 157 10.46 -8.97 -11.57
N GLY A 158 11.66 -8.86 -12.10
CA GLY A 158 11.93 -9.20 -13.50
C GLY A 158 11.59 -10.65 -13.80
N SER A 159 11.09 -10.95 -15.01
CA SER A 159 11.03 -12.31 -15.50
C SER A 159 12.45 -12.84 -15.67
N GLN A 160 12.69 -14.07 -15.24
CA GLN A 160 13.96 -14.75 -15.51
C GLN A 160 13.98 -15.31 -16.93
N ILE A 161 13.69 -14.50 -17.91
CA ILE A 161 13.92 -14.87 -19.29
C ILE A 161 15.38 -14.61 -19.58
N SER A 162 16.19 -15.62 -19.41
CA SER A 162 17.52 -15.61 -20.01
C SER A 162 17.35 -15.92 -21.49
N THR A 163 17.28 -14.89 -22.31
CA THR A 163 17.48 -15.02 -23.73
C THR A 163 18.96 -15.19 -23.98
N HIS A 164 19.37 -16.35 -24.45
CA HIS A 164 20.74 -16.54 -24.96
C HIS A 164 20.96 -15.70 -26.22
N ARG A 165 22.11 -15.07 -26.30
CA ARG A 165 22.62 -14.34 -27.48
C ARG A 165 22.63 -15.16 -28.79
N ASP A 166 22.54 -16.48 -28.67
CA ASP A 166 22.74 -17.44 -29.80
C ASP A 166 21.42 -18.09 -30.24
N GLY A 167 20.23 -17.57 -29.85
CA GLY A 167 18.94 -18.11 -30.28
C GLY A 167 18.67 -19.55 -29.79
N LYS A 168 19.53 -20.15 -28.98
CA LYS A 168 19.31 -21.48 -28.39
C LYS A 168 18.41 -21.36 -27.17
N HIS A 169 17.31 -22.17 -27.14
CA HIS A 169 16.40 -22.26 -26.02
C HIS A 169 17.15 -22.69 -24.75
N TYR A 170 17.27 -21.78 -23.81
CA TYR A 170 17.85 -22.05 -22.50
C TYR A 170 16.81 -22.79 -21.63
N ARG A 171 17.20 -23.92 -21.03
CA ARG A 171 16.38 -24.55 -19.99
C ARG A 171 16.28 -23.57 -18.82
N PRO A 172 15.06 -23.17 -18.41
CA PRO A 172 14.91 -22.28 -17.26
C PRO A 172 15.61 -22.89 -16.06
N THR A 173 16.26 -22.08 -15.26
CA THR A 173 16.98 -22.47 -14.03
C THR A 173 16.09 -23.17 -13.00
N GLY A 174 14.78 -23.20 -13.25
CA GLY A 174 13.77 -23.81 -12.38
C GLY A 174 13.33 -22.89 -11.25
N PHE A 175 12.64 -23.50 -10.30
CA PHE A 175 12.06 -22.80 -9.17
C PHE A 175 12.47 -23.47 -7.88
N GLU A 176 12.44 -22.69 -6.80
CA GLU A 176 12.47 -23.13 -5.41
C GLU A 176 11.23 -22.61 -4.70
N TYR A 177 10.84 -23.23 -3.61
CA TYR A 177 9.58 -22.99 -2.95
C TYR A 177 9.82 -22.59 -1.50
N VAL A 178 9.43 -21.38 -1.16
CA VAL A 178 9.50 -20.90 0.23
C VAL A 178 8.19 -21.26 0.91
N HIS A 179 8.26 -22.24 1.80
CA HIS A 179 7.16 -22.60 2.67
C HIS A 179 7.17 -21.69 3.89
N VAL A 180 6.04 -21.15 4.26
CA VAL A 180 5.90 -20.23 5.39
C VAL A 180 4.79 -20.67 6.32
N MET A 181 4.99 -20.48 7.62
CA MET A 181 3.97 -20.62 8.67
C MET A 181 4.01 -19.38 9.55
N VAL A 182 2.85 -18.73 9.73
CA VAL A 182 2.73 -17.47 10.50
C VAL A 182 1.61 -17.60 11.50
N ASP A 183 1.89 -17.35 12.78
CA ASP A 183 0.87 -17.33 13.82
C ASP A 183 -0.07 -16.12 13.68
N ASP A 184 -1.36 -16.37 13.80
CA ASP A 184 -2.40 -15.36 13.65
C ASP A 184 -2.33 -14.26 14.70
N HIS A 185 -2.01 -14.60 15.95
CA HIS A 185 -1.99 -13.66 17.08
C HIS A 185 -0.67 -12.89 17.15
N SER A 186 0.43 -13.62 17.26
CA SER A 186 1.76 -13.03 17.52
C SER A 186 2.45 -12.52 16.26
N ARG A 187 2.07 -12.99 15.06
CA ARG A 187 2.80 -12.83 13.80
C ARG A 187 4.16 -13.52 13.78
N LEU A 188 4.45 -14.34 14.79
CA LEU A 188 5.65 -15.18 14.78
C LEU A 188 5.67 -16.03 13.53
N ALA A 189 6.80 -16.14 12.86
CA ALA A 189 6.90 -16.78 11.57
C ALA A 189 8.07 -17.74 11.48
N TYR A 190 7.84 -18.87 10.80
CA TYR A 190 8.83 -19.83 10.38
C TYR A 190 8.79 -20.00 8.88
N ALA A 191 9.94 -20.15 8.25
CA ALA A 191 10.01 -20.38 6.81
C ALA A 191 11.22 -21.22 6.44
N GLU A 192 11.07 -21.98 5.34
CA GLU A 192 12.11 -22.79 4.72
C GLU A 192 12.06 -22.67 3.20
N VAL A 193 13.21 -22.80 2.57
CA VAL A 193 13.32 -22.98 1.11
C VAL A 193 13.42 -24.45 0.81
N LEU A 194 12.50 -24.98 -0.02
CA LEU A 194 12.46 -26.36 -0.44
C LEU A 194 12.48 -26.45 -1.98
N ASP A 195 12.95 -27.58 -2.49
CA ASP A 195 13.11 -27.82 -3.92
C ASP A 195 11.84 -28.27 -4.63
N ALA A 196 10.83 -28.71 -3.88
CA ALA A 196 9.63 -29.31 -4.42
C ALA A 196 8.33 -28.69 -3.90
N LEU A 197 7.37 -28.57 -4.81
CA LEU A 197 5.97 -28.26 -4.51
C LEU A 197 5.20 -29.59 -4.46
N SER A 198 5.34 -30.37 -3.40
CA SER A 198 4.68 -31.65 -3.22
C SER A 198 4.00 -31.75 -1.86
N ALA A 199 3.04 -32.69 -1.73
CA ALA A 199 2.41 -32.98 -0.45
C ALA A 199 3.44 -33.44 0.60
N GLN A 200 4.43 -34.23 0.19
CA GLN A 200 5.49 -34.69 1.09
C GLN A 200 6.37 -33.56 1.59
N ALA A 201 6.75 -32.63 0.70
CA ALA A 201 7.51 -31.44 1.09
C ALA A 201 6.70 -30.58 2.09
N ALA A 202 5.41 -30.39 1.83
CA ALA A 202 4.51 -29.65 2.72
C ALA A 202 4.31 -30.32 4.08
N ILE A 203 4.23 -31.67 4.14
CA ILE A 203 4.13 -32.44 5.37
C ILE A 203 5.45 -32.34 6.16
N GLY A 204 6.59 -32.54 5.51
CA GLY A 204 7.89 -32.41 6.15
C GLY A 204 8.11 -31.00 6.74
N PHE A 205 7.75 -29.96 5.97
CA PHE A 205 7.75 -28.59 6.46
C PHE A 205 6.83 -28.41 7.68
N LEU A 206 5.59 -28.94 7.61
CA LEU A 206 4.62 -28.85 8.70
C LEU A 206 5.20 -29.40 10.02
N HIS A 207 5.79 -30.60 10.00
CA HIS A 207 6.40 -31.19 11.19
C HIS A 207 7.52 -30.34 11.77
N ARG A 208 8.45 -29.85 10.94
CA ARG A 208 9.56 -29.01 11.41
C ARG A 208 9.07 -27.66 11.94
N ALA A 209 8.10 -27.05 11.26
CA ALA A 209 7.51 -25.79 11.70
C ALA A 209 6.80 -25.97 13.05
N LEU A 210 6.01 -27.02 13.23
CA LEU A 210 5.32 -27.31 14.50
C LEU A 210 6.30 -27.56 15.63
N ALA A 211 7.38 -28.30 15.40
CA ALA A 211 8.45 -28.48 16.38
C ALA A 211 9.09 -27.15 16.77
N TRP A 212 9.41 -26.30 15.79
CA TRP A 212 9.96 -24.98 16.01
C TRP A 212 9.04 -24.06 16.84
N PHE A 213 7.72 -24.10 16.59
CA PHE A 213 6.73 -23.37 17.39
C PHE A 213 6.62 -23.93 18.82
N ALA A 214 6.64 -25.26 18.97
CA ALA A 214 6.57 -25.91 20.27
C ALA A 214 7.77 -25.57 21.17
N GLU A 215 8.99 -25.53 20.63
CA GLU A 215 10.20 -25.07 21.34
C GLU A 215 10.06 -23.66 21.90
N ARG A 216 9.15 -22.84 21.31
CA ARG A 216 8.86 -21.47 21.73
C ARG A 216 7.60 -21.35 22.59
N GLY A 217 7.11 -22.49 23.11
CA GLY A 217 5.92 -22.55 23.96
C GLY A 217 4.59 -22.36 23.21
N VAL A 218 4.60 -22.39 21.86
CA VAL A 218 3.40 -22.18 21.04
C VAL A 218 2.87 -23.52 20.54
N ARG A 219 1.76 -24.00 21.12
CA ARG A 219 1.06 -25.19 20.67
C ARG A 219 0.04 -24.81 19.58
N VAL A 220 0.21 -25.36 18.38
CA VAL A 220 -0.68 -25.09 17.23
C VAL A 220 -1.93 -25.94 17.30
N GLU A 221 -3.10 -25.31 17.27
CA GLU A 221 -4.42 -25.99 17.31
C GLU A 221 -5.05 -26.08 15.92
N ARG A 222 -4.84 -25.09 15.08
CA ARG A 222 -5.47 -24.98 13.75
C ARG A 222 -4.47 -24.49 12.71
N VAL A 223 -4.54 -25.06 11.55
CA VAL A 223 -3.74 -24.66 10.36
C VAL A 223 -4.70 -24.18 9.28
N MET A 224 -4.46 -23.00 8.75
CA MET A 224 -5.16 -22.44 7.61
C MET A 224 -4.25 -22.45 6.39
N THR A 225 -4.74 -23.01 5.28
CA THR A 225 -4.05 -23.02 3.99
C THR A 225 -4.97 -22.47 2.90
N ASP A 226 -4.39 -22.16 1.75
CA ASP A 226 -5.18 -22.04 0.52
C ASP A 226 -5.64 -23.44 0.01
N ASN A 227 -6.23 -23.46 -1.20
CA ASN A 227 -6.66 -24.71 -1.86
C ASN A 227 -5.57 -25.27 -2.79
N GLY A 228 -4.30 -24.97 -2.56
CA GLY A 228 -3.19 -25.50 -3.34
C GLY A 228 -3.11 -27.03 -3.30
N SER A 229 -2.67 -27.64 -4.41
CA SER A 229 -2.65 -29.10 -4.57
C SER A 229 -1.87 -29.85 -3.48
N ALA A 230 -0.82 -29.24 -2.94
CA ALA A 230 -0.05 -29.81 -1.85
C ALA A 230 -0.88 -29.98 -0.57
N TYR A 231 -1.75 -29.01 -0.27
CA TYR A 231 -2.55 -28.96 0.95
C TYR A 231 -3.86 -29.72 0.90
N VAL A 232 -4.49 -29.82 -0.29
CA VAL A 232 -5.75 -30.56 -0.47
C VAL A 232 -5.54 -32.07 -0.63
N SER A 233 -4.29 -32.52 -0.67
CA SER A 233 -3.95 -33.96 -0.79
C SER A 233 -4.47 -34.74 0.43
N HIS A 234 -4.81 -36.03 0.20
CA HIS A 234 -5.23 -36.93 1.26
C HIS A 234 -4.13 -37.08 2.33
N ALA A 235 -2.87 -37.21 1.90
CA ALA A 235 -1.73 -37.39 2.79
C ALA A 235 -1.56 -36.18 3.75
N HIS A 236 -1.67 -34.94 3.24
CA HIS A 236 -1.54 -33.74 4.09
C HIS A 236 -2.69 -33.64 5.12
N ARG A 237 -3.92 -33.96 4.69
CA ARG A 237 -5.07 -33.98 5.60
C ARG A 237 -4.93 -35.09 6.66
N GLN A 238 -4.38 -36.23 6.28
CA GLN A 238 -4.13 -37.34 7.22
C GLN A 238 -3.07 -36.95 8.25
N ALA A 239 -1.96 -36.34 7.82
CA ALA A 239 -0.92 -35.88 8.74
C ALA A 239 -1.46 -34.87 9.78
N LEU A 240 -2.32 -33.93 9.37
CA LEU A 240 -2.94 -32.99 10.32
C LEU A 240 -3.89 -33.66 11.30
N ARG A 241 -4.64 -34.70 10.88
CA ARG A 241 -5.50 -35.49 11.78
C ARG A 241 -4.69 -36.27 12.82
N GLU A 242 -3.60 -36.89 12.41
CA GLU A 242 -2.68 -37.65 13.29
C GLU A 242 -2.04 -36.74 14.35
N LEU A 243 -1.75 -35.48 13.97
CA LEU A 243 -1.26 -34.44 14.87
C LEU A 243 -2.36 -33.82 15.76
N GLY A 244 -3.63 -34.20 15.56
CA GLY A 244 -4.75 -33.59 16.29
C GLY A 244 -5.02 -32.11 15.93
N ILE A 245 -4.56 -31.66 14.75
CA ILE A 245 -4.64 -30.27 14.32
C ILE A 245 -5.82 -30.11 13.34
N ARG A 246 -6.67 -29.11 13.60
CA ARG A 246 -7.80 -28.82 12.72
C ARG A 246 -7.34 -28.07 11.46
N HIS A 247 -7.60 -28.66 10.29
CA HIS A 247 -7.34 -28.00 9.00
C HIS A 247 -8.49 -27.09 8.59
N LEU A 248 -8.16 -25.85 8.21
CA LEU A 248 -9.06 -24.86 7.65
C LEU A 248 -8.55 -24.48 6.25
N THR A 249 -9.43 -24.48 5.27
CA THR A 249 -9.10 -24.01 3.92
C THR A 249 -9.80 -22.68 3.63
N THR A 250 -9.19 -21.85 2.80
CA THR A 250 -9.82 -20.60 2.35
C THR A 250 -11.05 -20.93 1.50
N ARG A 251 -12.11 -20.11 1.63
CA ARG A 251 -13.28 -20.25 0.76
C ARG A 251 -12.91 -19.87 -0.67
N PRO A 252 -13.45 -20.57 -1.70
CA PRO A 252 -13.28 -20.18 -3.09
C PRO A 252 -13.65 -18.69 -3.27
N TYR A 253 -12.89 -17.97 -4.09
CA TYR A 253 -13.07 -16.55 -4.40
C TYR A 253 -12.97 -15.57 -3.21
N ARG A 254 -12.51 -16.02 -2.02
CA ARG A 254 -12.23 -15.17 -0.87
C ARG A 254 -10.78 -15.33 -0.38
N PRO A 255 -9.77 -14.92 -1.17
CA PRO A 255 -8.36 -15.08 -0.82
C PRO A 255 -7.95 -14.31 0.45
N ARG A 256 -8.69 -13.27 0.82
CA ARG A 256 -8.42 -12.44 2.01
C ARG A 256 -8.38 -13.19 3.33
N THR A 257 -8.83 -14.45 3.39
CA THR A 257 -8.77 -15.26 4.61
C THR A 257 -7.36 -15.70 4.96
N ASN A 258 -6.42 -15.83 4.00
CA ASN A 258 -5.00 -16.13 4.25
C ASN A 258 -4.11 -14.88 4.26
N GLY A 259 -4.70 -13.70 4.43
CA GLY A 259 -4.03 -12.41 4.29
C GLY A 259 -2.81 -12.19 5.21
N LYS A 260 -2.66 -12.98 6.31
CA LYS A 260 -1.50 -12.88 7.20
C LYS A 260 -0.27 -13.56 6.61
N ALA A 261 -0.43 -14.75 6.01
CA ALA A 261 0.64 -15.39 5.26
C ALA A 261 1.00 -14.58 4.01
N GLU A 262 0.01 -14.08 3.25
CA GLU A 262 0.24 -13.22 2.09
C GLU A 262 1.03 -11.95 2.47
N ARG A 263 0.67 -11.31 3.58
CA ARG A 263 1.37 -10.12 4.07
C ARG A 263 2.78 -10.43 4.53
N PHE A 264 2.98 -11.55 5.21
CA PHE A 264 4.32 -12.03 5.58
C PHE A 264 5.17 -12.29 4.34
N ILE A 265 4.64 -13.02 3.36
CA ILE A 265 5.31 -13.28 2.08
C ILE A 265 5.71 -11.97 1.38
N GLN A 266 4.83 -10.99 1.35
CA GLN A 266 5.18 -9.69 0.77
C GLN A 266 6.36 -9.03 1.48
N THR A 267 6.39 -9.10 2.82
CA THR A 267 7.50 -8.58 3.63
C THR A 267 8.79 -9.37 3.36
N LEU A 268 8.71 -10.69 3.35
CA LEU A 268 9.79 -11.61 3.03
C LEU A 268 10.38 -11.33 1.64
N LEU A 269 9.53 -11.13 0.64
CA LEU A 269 9.99 -10.80 -0.71
C LEU A 269 10.74 -9.47 -0.78
N ASN A 270 10.26 -8.46 -0.08
CA ASN A 270 10.84 -7.12 -0.13
C ASN A 270 12.11 -7.01 0.73
N GLU A 271 12.14 -7.66 1.89
CA GLU A 271 13.21 -7.47 2.88
C GLU A 271 14.25 -8.59 2.88
N TRP A 272 13.99 -9.72 2.20
CA TRP A 272 14.92 -10.83 2.03
C TRP A 272 15.10 -11.22 0.57
N ALA A 273 14.09 -11.81 -0.09
CA ALA A 273 14.29 -12.48 -1.38
C ALA A 273 14.78 -11.53 -2.50
N TYR A 274 14.39 -10.25 -2.43
CA TYR A 274 14.73 -9.21 -3.41
C TYR A 274 15.35 -7.96 -2.77
N ALA A 275 15.81 -8.05 -1.54
CA ALA A 275 16.44 -6.94 -0.84
C ALA A 275 17.78 -6.52 -1.47
N ARG A 276 18.49 -7.47 -2.06
CA ARG A 276 19.76 -7.25 -2.75
C ARG A 276 19.92 -8.22 -3.92
N VAL A 277 20.93 -8.02 -4.73
CA VAL A 277 21.37 -8.97 -5.75
C VAL A 277 22.15 -10.09 -5.08
N TYR A 278 21.69 -11.32 -5.28
CA TYR A 278 22.37 -12.54 -4.81
C TYR A 278 23.09 -13.21 -5.97
N GLY A 279 24.27 -13.72 -5.74
CA GLY A 279 25.06 -14.43 -6.73
C GLY A 279 24.56 -15.86 -7.01
N SER A 280 23.83 -16.47 -6.05
CA SER A 280 23.28 -17.82 -6.18
C SER A 280 22.01 -17.99 -5.31
N SER A 281 21.22 -19.04 -5.61
CA SER A 281 20.09 -19.44 -4.77
C SER A 281 20.55 -19.84 -3.36
N GLN A 282 21.70 -20.49 -3.24
CA GLN A 282 22.25 -20.87 -1.94
C GLN A 282 22.57 -19.64 -1.09
N GLU A 283 23.24 -18.65 -1.65
CA GLU A 283 23.53 -17.38 -0.96
C GLU A 283 22.24 -16.71 -0.45
N ARG A 284 21.16 -16.72 -1.28
CA ARG A 284 19.86 -16.21 -0.86
C ARG A 284 19.28 -17.02 0.29
N THR A 285 19.32 -18.34 0.21
CA THR A 285 18.79 -19.26 1.23
C THR A 285 19.53 -19.10 2.55
N ASP A 286 20.85 -18.98 2.55
CA ASP A 286 21.67 -18.80 3.74
C ASP A 286 21.29 -17.52 4.53
N GLN A 287 20.75 -16.52 3.84
CA GLN A 287 20.29 -15.28 4.47
C GLN A 287 18.86 -15.36 5.02
N LEU A 288 18.15 -16.48 4.83
CA LEU A 288 16.76 -16.61 5.30
C LEU A 288 16.70 -16.66 6.82
N GLN A 289 17.51 -17.48 7.47
CA GLN A 289 17.50 -17.64 8.93
C GLN A 289 17.92 -16.35 9.67
N PRO A 290 19.00 -15.66 9.31
CA PRO A 290 19.33 -14.36 9.90
C PRO A 290 18.21 -13.33 9.73
N TRP A 291 17.52 -13.34 8.57
CA TRP A 291 16.39 -12.45 8.33
C TRP A 291 15.18 -12.81 9.19
N LEU A 292 14.84 -14.12 9.36
CA LEU A 292 13.76 -14.59 10.22
C LEU A 292 14.01 -14.25 11.69
N GLU A 293 15.25 -14.39 12.17
CA GLU A 293 15.65 -13.95 13.50
C GLU A 293 15.37 -12.47 13.71
N ARG A 294 15.81 -11.63 12.75
CA ARG A 294 15.50 -10.20 12.79
C ARG A 294 14.00 -9.94 12.74
N TYR A 295 13.25 -10.64 11.86
CA TYR A 295 11.81 -10.48 11.71
C TYR A 295 11.07 -10.79 13.00
N ASN A 296 11.39 -11.92 13.63
CA ASN A 296 10.69 -12.39 14.81
C ASN A 296 11.04 -11.64 16.09
N TYR A 297 12.30 -11.24 16.27
CA TYR A 297 12.79 -10.73 17.55
C TYR A 297 13.18 -9.26 17.57
N ARG A 298 13.34 -8.62 16.40
CA ARG A 298 13.85 -7.23 16.35
C ARG A 298 13.03 -6.30 15.48
N ARG A 299 12.29 -6.82 14.48
CA ARG A 299 11.56 -6.00 13.55
C ARG A 299 10.31 -5.40 14.17
N PRO A 300 10.12 -4.05 14.18
CA PRO A 300 8.90 -3.43 14.65
C PRO A 300 7.72 -3.76 13.72
N HIS A 301 6.58 -4.17 14.30
CA HIS A 301 5.34 -4.45 13.58
C HIS A 301 4.27 -3.42 13.89
N GLY A 302 3.77 -2.70 12.88
CA GLY A 302 2.72 -1.69 13.07
C GLY A 302 1.43 -2.24 13.67
N SER A 303 1.05 -3.50 13.33
CA SER A 303 -0.12 -4.16 13.92
C SER A 303 0.09 -4.65 15.37
N LEU A 304 1.32 -4.62 15.87
CA LEU A 304 1.70 -5.06 17.22
C LEU A 304 2.18 -3.88 18.08
N GLY A 305 1.71 -2.67 17.81
CA GLY A 305 2.17 -1.49 18.55
C GLY A 305 3.66 -1.21 18.38
N HIS A 306 4.22 -1.51 17.19
CA HIS A 306 5.65 -1.41 16.87
C HIS A 306 6.56 -2.34 17.68
N GLN A 307 6.01 -3.39 18.29
CA GLN A 307 6.80 -4.43 18.96
C GLN A 307 7.11 -5.59 18.00
N PRO A 308 8.21 -6.34 18.23
CA PRO A 308 8.51 -7.55 17.48
C PRO A 308 7.51 -8.68 17.79
N PRO A 309 7.29 -9.64 16.85
CA PRO A 309 6.41 -10.80 17.06
C PRO A 309 6.65 -11.58 18.34
N ALA A 310 7.90 -11.82 18.70
CA ALA A 310 8.29 -12.59 19.88
C ALA A 310 7.78 -12.00 21.22
N THR A 311 7.53 -10.70 21.30
CA THR A 311 7.01 -10.06 22.51
C THR A 311 5.63 -10.58 22.91
N ARG A 312 4.85 -11.09 21.94
CA ARG A 312 3.51 -11.65 22.21
C ARG A 312 3.51 -13.10 22.65
N ILE A 313 4.64 -13.81 22.58
CA ILE A 313 4.78 -15.18 23.09
C ILE A 313 5.46 -15.20 24.46
N ASN A 314 6.30 -14.23 24.79
CA ASN A 314 7.01 -14.17 26.09
C ASN A 314 6.05 -14.08 27.28
N ASN A 315 4.80 -13.64 27.07
CA ASN A 315 3.76 -13.64 28.10
C ASN A 315 3.14 -15.03 28.36
N LEU A 316 3.52 -16.08 27.58
CA LEU A 316 3.06 -17.46 27.78
C LEU A 316 4.05 -18.30 28.63
N ILE A 317 5.32 -17.94 28.61
CA ILE A 317 6.32 -18.49 29.52
C ILE A 317 6.21 -17.60 30.75
N GLY A 318 5.30 -18.00 31.66
CA GLY A 318 4.89 -17.19 32.80
C GLY A 318 6.05 -16.53 33.51
N ASN A 319 5.94 -15.28 33.78
CA ASN A 319 6.54 -14.64 34.92
C ASN A 319 5.93 -15.27 36.19
N TYR A 320 6.36 -16.47 36.51
CA TYR A 320 6.31 -17.01 37.84
C TYR A 320 7.69 -16.75 38.46
N THR A 321 7.91 -15.55 38.88
CA THR A 321 8.81 -15.19 39.98
C THR A 321 8.11 -14.10 40.79
#